data_0f333dfb1490109addc4afd21523fe37
#
_entry.id   0f333dfb1490109addc4afd21523fe37
#
_cell.length_a   1.000
_cell.length_b   1.000
_cell.length_c   1.000
_cell.angle_alpha   90.00
_cell.angle_beta   90.00
_cell.angle_gamma   90.00
#
_symmetry.space_group_name_H-M   'P 1'
#
loop_
_entity.id
_entity.type
_entity.pdbx_description
1 polymer ?
#
loop_
_entity_poly.entity_id
_entity_poly.type
_entity_poly.pdbx_seq_one_letter_code
_entity_poly.pdbx_strand_id
1 'polypeptide(L)'
;MYLFPILGPGMGAPLVTVAVVARTIAQLWNKPIIGVNHCIAHIEMGRLITGAQHPTVLYASGCNTQIIAYADQKYRIFGETIDIAVGNCLDRFARVLKLSNEPCAGYNIEQMAKKVSLH
;
A
#
# COMPACT_ATOMS: atom_id res chain seq x y z
N MET A 1 -23.68 -7.03 9.10
CA MET A 1 -22.31 -6.52 9.33
C MET A 1 -21.33 -7.58 8.86
N TYR A 2 -20.35 -7.21 8.08
CA TYR A 2 -19.29 -8.10 7.58
C TYR A 2 -17.96 -7.64 8.15
N LEU A 3 -16.98 -8.55 8.21
CA LEU A 3 -15.57 -8.22 8.53
C LEU A 3 -14.75 -8.24 7.24
N PHE A 4 -13.94 -7.21 7.02
CA PHE A 4 -13.13 -7.01 5.82
C PHE A 4 -11.62 -6.97 6.15
N PRO A 5 -11.00 -8.11 6.51
CA PRO A 5 -9.57 -8.12 6.77
C PRO A 5 -8.78 -8.02 5.47
N ILE A 6 -7.65 -7.33 5.53
CA ILE A 6 -6.67 -7.34 4.44
C ILE A 6 -5.91 -8.66 4.48
N LEU A 7 -5.95 -9.40 3.38
CA LEU A 7 -5.29 -10.70 3.24
C LEU A 7 -3.88 -10.61 2.64
N GLY A 8 -3.51 -9.45 2.11
CA GLY A 8 -2.24 -9.21 1.44
C GLY A 8 -2.43 -8.51 0.08
N PRO A 9 -1.34 -8.24 -0.66
CA PRO A 9 0.06 -8.46 -0.30
C PRO A 9 0.54 -7.56 0.87
N GLY A 10 1.61 -8.01 1.57
CA GLY A 10 2.18 -7.27 2.69
C GLY A 10 3.13 -8.13 3.52
N MET A 11 3.58 -7.59 4.66
CA MET A 11 4.46 -8.31 5.58
C MET A 11 3.72 -9.46 6.26
N GLY A 12 4.34 -10.65 6.28
CA GLY A 12 3.70 -11.88 6.76
C GLY A 12 3.24 -11.81 8.21
N ALA A 13 4.08 -11.33 9.13
CA ALA A 13 3.75 -11.30 10.56
C ALA A 13 2.50 -10.44 10.90
N PRO A 14 2.38 -9.19 10.43
CA PRO A 14 1.16 -8.42 10.60
C PRO A 14 -0.08 -9.07 9.95
N LEU A 15 0.08 -9.66 8.77
CA LEU A 15 -1.03 -10.33 8.08
C LEU A 15 -1.55 -11.55 8.85
N VAL A 16 -0.65 -12.37 9.38
CA VAL A 16 -1.03 -13.52 10.22
C VAL A 16 -1.76 -13.06 11.47
N THR A 17 -1.26 -12.04 12.16
CA THR A 17 -1.90 -11.49 13.36
C THR A 17 -3.32 -11.00 13.07
N VAL A 18 -3.48 -10.21 12.00
CA VAL A 18 -4.80 -9.72 11.58
C VAL A 18 -5.73 -10.87 11.19
N ALA A 19 -5.23 -11.89 10.50
CA ALA A 19 -6.04 -13.04 10.10
C ALA A 19 -6.57 -13.81 11.31
N VAL A 20 -5.74 -14.03 12.33
CA VAL A 20 -6.15 -14.69 13.58
C VAL A 20 -7.22 -13.87 14.30
N VAL A 21 -6.97 -12.58 14.53
CA VAL A 21 -7.92 -11.68 15.18
C VAL A 21 -9.25 -11.61 14.43
N ALA A 22 -9.20 -11.41 13.11
CA ALA A 22 -10.40 -11.33 12.29
C ALA A 22 -11.23 -12.62 12.35
N ARG A 23 -10.59 -13.78 12.28
CA ARG A 23 -11.28 -15.08 12.42
C ARG A 23 -11.92 -15.27 13.79
N THR A 24 -11.19 -14.92 14.84
CA THR A 24 -11.71 -15.02 16.21
C THR A 24 -12.96 -14.14 16.39
N ILE A 25 -12.89 -12.88 15.94
CA ILE A 25 -14.03 -11.95 16.03
C ILE A 25 -15.21 -12.44 15.18
N ALA A 26 -14.93 -12.95 13.96
CA ALA A 26 -15.97 -13.49 13.09
C ALA A 26 -16.72 -14.64 13.76
N GLN A 27 -16.01 -15.55 14.40
CA GLN A 27 -16.60 -16.68 15.12
C GLN A 27 -17.40 -16.22 16.34
N LEU A 28 -16.83 -15.33 17.16
CA LEU A 28 -17.50 -14.81 18.36
C LEU A 28 -18.80 -14.06 18.02
N TRP A 29 -18.82 -13.32 16.94
CA TRP A 29 -19.96 -12.51 16.54
C TRP A 29 -20.84 -13.16 15.47
N ASN A 30 -20.51 -14.38 15.08
CA ASN A 30 -21.17 -15.09 13.98
C ASN A 30 -21.34 -14.21 12.74
N LYS A 31 -20.23 -13.60 12.29
CA LYS A 31 -20.20 -12.70 11.11
C LYS A 31 -19.35 -13.28 10.00
N PRO A 32 -19.79 -13.16 8.74
CA PRO A 32 -19.00 -13.59 7.60
C PRO A 32 -17.75 -12.70 7.41
N ILE A 33 -16.70 -13.31 6.87
CA ILE A 33 -15.45 -12.63 6.51
C ILE A 33 -15.39 -12.49 4.98
N ILE A 34 -15.03 -11.31 4.52
CA ILE A 34 -14.70 -11.05 3.12
C ILE A 34 -13.26 -10.56 3.06
N GLY A 35 -12.39 -11.37 2.48
CA GLY A 35 -10.97 -11.01 2.32
C GLY A 35 -10.77 -9.90 1.29
N VAL A 36 -9.94 -8.92 1.63
CA VAL A 36 -9.65 -7.77 0.76
C VAL A 36 -8.20 -7.79 0.34
N ASN A 37 -7.95 -7.62 -0.97
CA ASN A 37 -6.61 -7.39 -1.49
C ASN A 37 -6.16 -5.96 -1.16
N HIS A 38 -4.95 -5.83 -0.60
CA HIS A 38 -4.42 -4.56 -0.12
C HIS A 38 -4.30 -3.49 -1.21
N CYS A 39 -3.76 -3.87 -2.37
CA CYS A 39 -3.61 -2.94 -3.50
C CYS A 39 -4.97 -2.47 -4.01
N ILE A 40 -5.93 -3.39 -4.13
CA ILE A 40 -7.29 -3.07 -4.58
C ILE A 40 -7.99 -2.14 -3.58
N ALA A 41 -7.80 -2.34 -2.28
CA ALA A 41 -8.36 -1.46 -1.26
C ALA A 41 -7.88 -0.01 -1.43
N HIS A 42 -6.59 0.20 -1.72
CA HIS A 42 -6.04 1.53 -1.99
C HIS A 42 -6.61 2.14 -3.28
N ILE A 43 -6.72 1.35 -4.35
CA ILE A 43 -7.28 1.80 -5.63
C ILE A 43 -8.74 2.24 -5.45
N GLU A 44 -9.56 1.40 -4.82
CA GLU A 44 -10.97 1.70 -4.61
C GLU A 44 -11.18 2.91 -3.68
N MET A 45 -10.33 3.10 -2.68
CA MET A 45 -10.35 4.30 -1.86
C MET A 45 -10.00 5.55 -2.68
N GLY A 46 -8.98 5.46 -3.54
CA GLY A 46 -8.61 6.54 -4.46
C GLY A 46 -9.76 6.88 -5.43
N ARG A 47 -10.44 5.89 -5.97
CA ARG A 47 -11.63 6.07 -6.82
C ARG A 47 -12.77 6.77 -6.07
N LEU A 48 -13.03 6.36 -4.84
CA LEU A 48 -14.08 6.96 -4.00
C LEU A 48 -13.81 8.46 -3.76
N ILE A 49 -12.57 8.81 -3.44
CA ILE A 49 -12.19 10.20 -3.13
C ILE A 49 -12.18 11.08 -4.38
N THR A 50 -11.67 10.57 -5.50
CA THR A 50 -11.50 11.35 -6.74
C THR A 50 -12.71 11.33 -7.66
N GLY A 51 -13.62 10.37 -7.50
CA GLY A 51 -14.73 10.13 -8.43
C GLY A 51 -14.30 9.50 -9.76
N ALA A 52 -13.03 9.15 -9.93
CA ALA A 52 -12.52 8.57 -11.18
C ALA A 52 -13.12 7.18 -11.43
N GLN A 53 -13.63 6.94 -12.64
CA GLN A 53 -14.26 5.65 -12.98
C GLN A 53 -13.23 4.56 -13.27
N HIS A 54 -12.25 4.84 -14.13
CA HIS A 54 -11.22 3.89 -14.56
C HIS A 54 -9.84 4.57 -14.57
N PRO A 55 -9.28 4.92 -13.41
CA PRO A 55 -7.99 5.59 -13.37
C PRO A 55 -6.86 4.63 -13.73
N THR A 56 -5.82 5.17 -14.38
CA THR A 56 -4.50 4.54 -14.35
C THR A 56 -3.84 4.90 -13.03
N VAL A 57 -3.41 3.92 -12.27
CA VAL A 57 -2.91 4.07 -10.92
C VAL A 57 -1.43 3.79 -10.86
N LEU A 58 -0.64 4.75 -10.38
CA LEU A 58 0.70 4.48 -9.89
C LEU A 58 0.59 4.07 -8.41
N TYR A 59 0.72 2.78 -8.15
CA TYR A 59 0.76 2.23 -6.80
C TYR A 59 2.22 2.20 -6.33
N ALA A 60 2.57 3.08 -5.41
CA ALA A 60 3.93 3.18 -4.87
C ALA A 60 3.92 2.91 -3.36
N SER A 61 4.57 1.85 -2.93
CA SER A 61 4.69 1.46 -1.53
C SER A 61 6.10 0.96 -1.20
N GLY A 62 6.32 0.56 0.05
CA GLY A 62 7.58 -0.06 0.48
C GLY A 62 7.79 -1.47 -0.05
N CYS A 63 6.71 -2.18 -0.39
CA CYS A 63 6.75 -3.57 -0.87
C CYS A 63 6.54 -3.69 -2.37
N ASN A 64 5.68 -2.85 -2.95
CA ASN A 64 5.28 -2.91 -4.35
C ASN A 64 5.31 -1.54 -4.99
N THR A 65 5.77 -1.48 -6.23
CA THR A 65 5.58 -0.32 -7.11
C THR A 65 5.08 -0.83 -8.44
N GLN A 66 3.84 -0.46 -8.79
CA GLN A 66 3.13 -1.01 -9.92
C GLN A 66 2.34 0.07 -10.65
N ILE A 67 2.24 -0.07 -11.96
CA ILE A 67 1.28 0.68 -12.79
C ILE A 67 0.11 -0.24 -13.05
N ILE A 68 -1.06 0.15 -12.56
CA ILE A 68 -2.28 -0.67 -12.61
C ILE A 68 -3.35 0.12 -13.34
N ALA A 69 -4.05 -0.53 -14.25
CA ALA A 69 -5.24 0.03 -14.90
C ALA A 69 -6.37 -1.00 -14.94
N TYR A 70 -7.60 -0.50 -15.05
CA TYR A 70 -8.78 -1.33 -15.17
C TYR A 70 -9.07 -1.59 -16.66
N ALA A 71 -9.00 -2.85 -17.07
CA ALA A 71 -9.28 -3.28 -18.42
C ALA A 71 -9.98 -4.65 -18.42
N ASP A 72 -10.97 -4.85 -19.29
CA ASP A 72 -11.72 -6.09 -19.41
C ASP A 72 -12.31 -6.57 -18.08
N GLN A 73 -12.91 -5.65 -17.34
CA GLN A 73 -13.55 -5.89 -16.03
C GLN A 73 -12.59 -6.42 -14.94
N LYS A 74 -11.28 -6.18 -15.10
CA LYS A 74 -10.23 -6.60 -14.15
C LYS A 74 -9.17 -5.52 -13.98
N TYR A 75 -8.58 -5.46 -12.81
CA TYR A 75 -7.34 -4.73 -12.62
C TYR A 75 -6.18 -5.51 -13.21
N ARG A 76 -5.40 -4.85 -14.07
CA ARG A 76 -4.24 -5.43 -14.74
C ARG A 76 -2.99 -4.62 -14.41
N ILE A 77 -1.90 -5.33 -14.17
CA ILE A 77 -0.58 -4.73 -13.97
C ILE A 77 0.05 -4.54 -15.34
N PHE A 78 0.33 -3.29 -15.70
CA PHE A 78 1.00 -2.92 -16.96
C PHE A 78 2.50 -2.73 -16.78
N GLY A 79 2.95 -2.55 -15.55
CA GLY A 79 4.37 -2.46 -15.23
C GLY A 79 4.57 -2.61 -13.73
N GLU A 80 5.71 -3.16 -13.34
CA GLU A 80 6.10 -3.29 -11.95
C GLU A 80 7.61 -3.25 -11.79
N THR A 81 8.06 -2.88 -10.60
CA THR A 81 9.48 -2.97 -10.25
C THR A 81 9.85 -4.43 -9.99
N ILE A 82 10.96 -4.86 -10.57
CA ILE A 82 11.44 -6.25 -10.49
C ILE A 82 12.24 -6.47 -9.21
N ASP A 83 13.13 -5.52 -8.86
CA ASP A 83 14.06 -5.70 -7.75
C ASP A 83 13.59 -5.04 -6.46
N ILE A 84 13.42 -3.71 -6.48
CA ILE A 84 13.15 -2.92 -5.28
C ILE A 84 12.01 -1.95 -5.54
N ALA A 85 11.00 -1.99 -4.68
CA ALA A 85 9.93 -1.00 -4.68
C ALA A 85 10.45 0.40 -4.34
N VAL A 86 9.83 1.44 -4.94
CA VAL A 86 10.26 2.85 -4.78
C VAL A 86 10.32 3.27 -3.32
N GLY A 87 9.35 2.88 -2.49
CA GLY A 87 9.37 3.20 -1.06
C GLY A 87 10.59 2.64 -0.34
N ASN A 88 10.93 1.38 -0.60
CA ASN A 88 12.15 0.77 -0.03
C ASN A 88 13.43 1.41 -0.60
N CYS A 89 13.42 1.83 -1.86
CA CYS A 89 14.53 2.59 -2.45
C CYS A 89 14.76 3.90 -1.70
N LEU A 90 13.70 4.65 -1.41
CA LEU A 90 13.77 5.89 -0.62
C LEU A 90 14.25 5.65 0.80
N ASP A 91 13.81 4.59 1.47
CA ASP A 91 14.30 4.23 2.81
C ASP A 91 15.81 3.92 2.81
N ARG A 92 16.28 3.22 1.78
CA ARG A 92 17.72 2.97 1.60
C ARG A 92 18.49 4.24 1.33
N PHE A 93 17.96 5.13 0.49
CA PHE A 93 18.56 6.42 0.20
C PHE A 93 18.67 7.31 1.45
N ALA A 94 17.61 7.37 2.26
CA ALA A 94 17.64 8.07 3.55
C ALA A 94 18.75 7.54 4.47
N ARG A 95 18.96 6.24 4.47
CA ARG A 95 19.99 5.58 5.27
C ARG A 95 21.41 5.97 4.81
N VAL A 96 21.62 6.09 3.50
CA VAL A 96 22.88 6.59 2.93
C VAL A 96 23.13 8.04 3.36
N LEU A 97 22.08 8.87 3.39
CA LEU A 97 22.12 10.24 3.87
C LEU A 97 22.19 10.36 5.41
N LYS A 98 22.20 9.24 6.14
CA LYS A 98 22.20 9.18 7.62
C LYS A 98 21.02 9.93 8.24
N LEU A 99 19.87 9.95 7.59
CA LEU A 99 18.65 10.55 8.11
C LEU A 99 18.03 9.65 9.19
N SER A 100 17.31 10.27 10.13
CA SER A 100 16.52 9.54 11.12
C SER A 100 15.43 8.69 10.46
N ASN A 101 15.11 7.56 11.08
CA ASN A 101 13.94 6.77 10.71
C ASN A 101 12.65 7.28 11.39
N GLU A 102 12.74 8.25 12.29
CA GLU A 102 11.57 8.78 12.98
C GLU A 102 11.14 10.15 12.43
N PRO A 103 9.84 10.33 12.18
CA PRO A 103 8.74 9.34 12.26
C PRO A 103 8.80 8.27 11.17
N CYS A 104 9.36 8.58 10.00
CA CYS A 104 9.72 7.62 8.94
C CYS A 104 10.70 8.26 7.96
N ALA A 105 11.54 7.42 7.33
CA ALA A 105 12.60 7.86 6.44
C ALA A 105 12.08 8.68 5.24
N GLY A 106 11.02 8.23 4.59
CA GLY A 106 10.40 8.93 3.45
C GLY A 106 9.91 10.33 3.80
N TYR A 107 9.29 10.50 4.97
CA TYR A 107 8.89 11.81 5.47
C TYR A 107 10.09 12.75 5.63
N ASN A 108 11.18 12.26 6.21
CA ASN A 108 12.37 13.08 6.43
C ASN A 108 13.03 13.51 5.11
N ILE A 109 13.03 12.65 4.09
CA ILE A 109 13.46 13.02 2.73
C ILE A 109 12.56 14.13 2.18
N GLU A 110 11.25 13.99 2.29
CA GLU A 110 10.30 15.00 1.83
C GLU A 110 10.55 16.37 2.51
N GLN A 111 10.75 16.39 3.82
CA GLN A 111 11.04 17.62 4.54
C GLN A 111 12.37 18.25 4.13
N MET A 112 13.39 17.44 3.83
CA MET A 112 14.66 17.95 3.31
C MET A 112 14.50 18.48 1.88
N ALA A 113 13.79 17.78 1.02
CA ALA A 113 13.54 18.21 -0.35
C ALA A 113 12.82 19.57 -0.42
N LYS A 114 11.88 19.83 0.49
CA LYS A 114 11.20 21.14 0.59
C LYS A 114 12.14 22.30 0.92
N LYS A 115 13.29 22.03 1.50
CA LYS A 115 14.29 23.08 1.86
C LYS A 115 15.25 23.38 0.71
N VAL A 116 15.28 22.53 -0.30
CA VAL A 116 16.13 22.74 -1.49
C VAL A 116 15.35 23.60 -2.46
N SER A 117 15.79 24.85 -2.66
CA SER A 117 15.28 25.67 -3.74
C SER A 117 15.77 25.09 -5.07
N LEU A 118 14.87 24.71 -5.94
CA LEU A 118 15.19 24.40 -7.33
C LEU A 118 15.57 25.72 -8.01
N HIS A 119 16.88 25.91 -8.24
CA HIS A 119 17.40 26.96 -9.11
C HIS A 119 17.45 26.48 -10.53
#